data_cd7325fd6577a89ae5bc149387bc4de2
#
_entry.id   cd7325fd6577a89ae5bc149387bc4de2
#
_cell.length_a   1.000
_cell.length_b   1.000
_cell.length_c   1.000
_cell.angle_alpha   90.00
_cell.angle_beta   90.00
_cell.angle_gamma   90.00
#
_symmetry.space_group_name_H-M   'P 1'
#
loop_
_entity.id
_entity.type
_entity.pdbx_description
1 polymer ?
#
loop_
_entity_poly.entity_id
_entity_poly.type
_entity_poly.pdbx_seq_one_letter_code
_entity_poly.pdbx_strand_id
1 'polypeptide(L)'
;MRPRILLSSSKGSCDSYEQAVLQSGGIPSAFYCPPLDTGYDGLILCGGGDIDPIHFDQANCGSQNIDPERDAAELALVWAYLSAGKPILGICRGCQVVNVAMGGSLVQDLPDNLR
;
A
#
# COMPACT_ATOMS: atom_id res chain seq x y z
N MET A 1 23.37 -4.52 -10.46
CA MET A 1 22.89 -3.27 -9.83
C MET A 1 21.75 -3.60 -8.85
N ARG A 2 21.76 -2.97 -7.69
CA ARG A 2 20.72 -3.23 -6.68
C ARG A 2 19.44 -2.43 -7.01
N PRO A 3 18.26 -3.06 -7.05
CA PRO A 3 17.02 -2.34 -7.31
C PRO A 3 16.68 -1.37 -6.19
N ARG A 4 16.16 -0.21 -6.56
CA ARG A 4 15.67 0.81 -5.64
C ARG A 4 14.17 0.61 -5.43
N ILE A 5 13.77 0.42 -4.19
CA ILE A 5 12.39 0.09 -3.84
C ILE A 5 11.78 1.22 -3.01
N LEU A 6 10.67 1.76 -3.50
CA LEU A 6 9.87 2.73 -2.76
C LEU A 6 8.92 1.99 -1.81
N LEU A 7 8.97 2.32 -0.52
CA LEU A 7 8.03 1.80 0.47
C LEU A 7 7.09 2.91 0.89
N SER A 8 5.80 2.70 0.71
CA SER A 8 4.77 3.56 1.27
C SER A 8 4.32 2.97 2.61
N SER A 9 4.61 3.67 3.70
CA SER A 9 4.42 3.17 5.05
C SER A 9 3.48 4.06 5.87
N SER A 10 3.03 3.55 7.01
CA SER A 10 2.34 4.35 8.02
C SER A 10 3.32 5.33 8.69
N LYS A 11 2.78 6.28 9.42
CA LYS A 11 3.60 7.12 10.31
C LYS A 11 4.28 6.24 11.35
N GLY A 12 5.54 6.52 11.64
CA GLY A 12 6.32 5.77 12.61
C GLY A 12 7.32 4.83 11.95
N SER A 13 7.67 3.75 12.64
CA SER A 13 8.73 2.85 12.21
C SER A 13 8.27 1.91 11.09
N CYS A 14 9.14 1.74 10.09
CA CYS A 14 8.99 0.77 9.02
C CYS A 14 10.21 -0.17 8.92
N ASP A 15 10.94 -0.32 10.03
CA ASP A 15 12.22 -1.02 10.07
C ASP A 15 12.16 -2.45 9.55
N SER A 16 11.10 -3.20 9.87
CA SER A 16 10.95 -4.58 9.42
C SER A 16 10.83 -4.68 7.90
N TYR A 17 10.12 -3.76 7.27
CA TYR A 17 10.00 -3.71 5.81
C TYR A 17 11.33 -3.31 5.17
N GLU A 18 12.00 -2.30 5.71
CA GLU A 18 13.31 -1.88 5.22
C GLU A 18 14.34 -2.99 5.31
N GLN A 19 14.38 -3.72 6.44
CA GLN A 19 15.28 -4.84 6.62
C GLN A 19 14.99 -5.97 5.64
N ALA A 20 13.72 -6.27 5.37
CA ALA A 20 13.34 -7.29 4.40
C ALA A 20 13.86 -6.95 3.00
N VAL A 21 13.74 -5.69 2.58
CA VAL A 21 14.25 -5.23 1.29
C VAL A 21 15.78 -5.33 1.24
N LEU A 22 16.47 -4.87 2.28
CA LEU A 22 17.93 -4.93 2.37
C LEU A 22 18.44 -6.38 2.30
N GLN A 23 17.81 -7.28 3.05
CA GLN A 23 18.18 -8.70 3.06
C GLN A 23 17.95 -9.38 1.73
N SER A 24 16.98 -8.89 0.95
CA SER A 24 16.66 -9.41 -0.38
C SER A 24 17.53 -8.79 -1.48
N GLY A 25 18.42 -7.89 -1.15
CA GLY A 25 19.36 -7.27 -2.09
C GLY A 25 18.91 -5.96 -2.70
N GLY A 26 17.81 -5.36 -2.22
CA GLY A 26 17.32 -4.08 -2.68
C GLY A 26 17.78 -2.90 -1.83
N ILE A 27 17.51 -1.70 -2.30
CA ILE A 27 17.78 -0.45 -1.58
C ILE A 27 16.42 0.19 -1.24
N PRO A 28 16.00 0.19 0.04
CA PRO A 28 14.70 0.75 0.42
C PRO A 28 14.72 2.26 0.57
N SER A 29 13.62 2.91 0.20
CA SER A 29 13.33 4.31 0.52
C SER A 29 11.91 4.36 1.05
N ALA A 30 11.75 4.58 2.35
CA ALA A 30 10.45 4.51 3.01
C ALA A 30 9.93 5.90 3.36
N PHE A 31 8.66 6.15 3.04
CA PHE A 31 7.99 7.41 3.33
C PHE A 31 6.53 7.18 3.73
N TYR A 32 6.02 8.05 4.56
CA TYR A 32 4.57 8.22 4.75
C TYR A 32 4.07 9.18 3.66
N CYS A 33 3.03 8.77 2.92
CA CYS A 33 2.50 9.53 1.79
C CYS A 33 3.61 10.00 0.83
N PRO A 34 4.36 9.07 0.22
CA PRO A 34 5.45 9.47 -0.67
C PRO A 34 4.94 10.28 -1.85
N PRO A 35 5.76 11.19 -2.37
CA PRO A 35 5.40 11.93 -3.59
C PRO A 35 5.22 10.98 -4.76
N LEU A 36 4.44 11.39 -5.75
CA LEU A 36 4.18 10.61 -6.95
C LEU A 36 5.44 10.59 -7.83
N ASP A 37 6.26 9.57 -7.63
CA ASP A 37 7.53 9.41 -8.31
C ASP A 37 7.69 7.95 -8.75
N THR A 38 7.75 7.73 -10.06
CA THR A 38 7.96 6.41 -10.66
C THR A 38 9.43 6.12 -10.94
N GLY A 39 10.34 6.90 -10.38
CA GLY A 39 11.79 6.73 -10.59
C GLY A 39 12.42 5.54 -9.86
N TYR A 40 11.66 4.84 -9.01
CA TYR A 40 12.10 3.61 -8.35
C TYR A 40 11.85 2.40 -9.25
N ASP A 41 12.53 1.30 -8.95
CA ASP A 41 12.38 0.06 -9.72
C ASP A 41 11.14 -0.75 -9.34
N GLY A 42 10.63 -0.56 -8.13
CA GLY A 42 9.43 -1.20 -7.64
C GLY A 42 8.79 -0.46 -6.48
N LEU A 43 7.55 -0.81 -6.17
CA LEU A 43 6.74 -0.21 -5.12
C LEU A 43 6.27 -1.28 -4.14
N ILE A 44 6.46 -1.04 -2.85
CA ILE A 44 5.86 -1.85 -1.78
C ILE A 44 4.90 -0.98 -0.98
N LEU A 45 3.66 -1.43 -0.87
CA LEU A 45 2.65 -0.84 0.00
C LEU A 45 2.63 -1.62 1.31
N CYS A 46 2.99 -0.96 2.39
CA CYS A 46 3.13 -1.59 3.70
C CYS A 46 1.81 -1.68 4.45
N GLY A 47 1.81 -2.37 5.58
CA GLY A 47 0.64 -2.53 6.44
C GLY A 47 0.17 -1.23 7.08
N GLY A 48 -0.95 -1.29 7.76
CA GLY A 48 -1.59 -0.14 8.43
C GLY A 48 -3.05 -0.42 8.68
N GLY A 49 -3.84 0.63 8.85
CA GLY A 49 -5.30 0.54 8.99
C GLY A 49 -5.98 0.17 7.68
N ASP A 50 -7.30 0.14 7.71
CA ASP A 50 -8.09 -0.21 6.54
C ASP A 50 -8.17 0.96 5.54
N ILE A 51 -8.35 0.63 4.26
CA ILE A 51 -8.66 1.64 3.25
C ILE A 51 -10.09 2.17 3.45
N ASP A 52 -10.31 3.45 3.17
CA ASP A 52 -11.64 4.06 3.29
C ASP A 52 -12.61 3.40 2.28
N PRO A 53 -13.73 2.86 2.76
CA PRO A 53 -14.74 2.23 1.90
C PRO A 53 -15.30 3.12 0.79
N ILE A 54 -15.17 4.44 0.89
CA ILE A 54 -15.57 5.37 -0.16
C ILE A 54 -14.90 5.05 -1.51
N HIS A 55 -13.70 4.49 -1.47
CA HIS A 55 -12.93 4.14 -2.68
C HIS A 55 -13.49 2.91 -3.42
N PHE A 56 -14.41 2.17 -2.81
CA PHE A 56 -15.16 1.11 -3.48
C PHE A 56 -16.69 1.30 -3.30
N ASP A 57 -17.11 2.56 -3.24
CA ASP A 57 -18.51 3.00 -3.26
C ASP A 57 -19.35 2.44 -2.11
N GLN A 58 -18.79 2.32 -0.92
CA GLN A 58 -19.49 1.86 0.27
C GLN A 58 -19.39 2.85 1.41
N ALA A 59 -20.41 2.87 2.26
CA ALA A 59 -20.32 3.53 3.56
C ALA A 59 -19.47 2.68 4.51
N ASN A 60 -18.83 3.33 5.49
CA ASN A 60 -18.01 2.59 6.46
C ASN A 60 -18.92 1.80 7.41
N CYS A 61 -18.77 0.47 7.39
CA CYS A 61 -19.54 -0.49 8.21
C CYS A 61 -18.62 -1.41 9.00
N GLY A 62 -17.43 -0.97 9.40
CA GLY A 62 -16.50 -1.78 10.20
C GLY A 62 -15.03 -1.58 9.88
N SER A 63 -14.70 -0.81 8.85
CA SER A 63 -13.31 -0.46 8.54
C SER A 63 -12.73 0.46 9.61
N GLN A 64 -11.48 0.23 10.01
CA GLN A 64 -10.86 0.89 11.15
C GLN A 64 -9.53 1.54 10.78
N ASN A 65 -9.17 2.59 11.55
CA ASN A 65 -7.89 3.30 11.39
C ASN A 65 -7.68 3.84 9.97
N ILE A 66 -8.73 4.42 9.42
CA ILE A 66 -8.72 4.99 8.07
C ILE A 66 -7.82 6.23 8.02
N ASP A 67 -7.01 6.31 6.97
CA ASP A 67 -6.12 7.45 6.71
C ASP A 67 -6.35 7.94 5.27
N PRO A 68 -7.21 8.95 5.09
CA PRO A 68 -7.56 9.42 3.74
C PRO A 68 -6.39 9.95 2.93
N GLU A 69 -5.43 10.62 3.56
CA GLU A 69 -4.24 11.12 2.86
C GLU A 69 -3.40 9.98 2.31
N ARG A 70 -3.19 8.96 3.10
CA ARG A 70 -2.43 7.79 2.71
C ARG A 70 -3.15 7.01 1.60
N ASP A 71 -4.47 6.85 1.70
CA ASP A 71 -5.28 6.19 0.67
C ASP A 71 -5.11 6.89 -0.68
N ALA A 72 -5.26 8.22 -0.72
CA ALA A 72 -5.13 8.98 -1.95
C ALA A 72 -3.73 8.86 -2.55
N ALA A 73 -2.69 8.99 -1.73
CA ALA A 73 -1.30 8.88 -2.18
C ALA A 73 -1.01 7.48 -2.73
N GLU A 74 -1.45 6.44 -2.05
CA GLU A 74 -1.15 5.07 -2.46
C GLU A 74 -1.94 4.62 -3.68
N LEU A 75 -3.21 5.02 -3.81
CA LEU A 75 -3.99 4.74 -5.02
C LEU A 75 -3.33 5.38 -6.25
N ALA A 76 -2.89 6.63 -6.13
CA ALA A 76 -2.19 7.32 -7.21
C ALA A 76 -0.87 6.62 -7.59
N LEU A 77 -0.11 6.16 -6.58
CA LEU A 77 1.14 5.42 -6.82
C LEU A 77 0.89 4.09 -7.53
N VAL A 78 -0.15 3.35 -7.14
CA VAL A 78 -0.48 2.08 -7.80
C VAL A 78 -0.76 2.31 -9.28
N TRP A 79 -1.63 3.26 -9.60
CA TRP A 79 -1.95 3.58 -11.00
C TRP A 79 -0.71 4.01 -11.79
N ALA A 80 0.15 4.85 -11.20
CA ALA A 80 1.37 5.33 -11.86
C ALA A 80 2.36 4.18 -12.12
N TYR A 81 2.58 3.30 -11.13
CA TYR A 81 3.51 2.17 -11.29
C TYR A 81 2.97 1.12 -12.23
N LEU A 82 1.66 0.86 -12.25
CA LEU A 82 1.03 -0.01 -13.25
C LEU A 82 1.25 0.54 -14.67
N SER A 83 1.01 1.84 -14.85
CA SER A 83 1.21 2.49 -16.16
C SER A 83 2.67 2.47 -16.60
N ALA A 84 3.60 2.54 -15.67
CA ALA A 84 5.04 2.47 -15.94
C ALA A 84 5.55 1.04 -16.15
N GLY A 85 4.69 0.04 -15.97
CA GLY A 85 5.08 -1.38 -16.10
C GLY A 85 6.01 -1.87 -15.00
N LYS A 86 5.98 -1.24 -13.82
CA LYS A 86 6.87 -1.57 -12.70
C LYS A 86 6.16 -2.44 -11.66
N PRO A 87 6.90 -3.36 -11.00
CA PRO A 87 6.29 -4.28 -10.04
C PRO A 87 5.77 -3.57 -8.80
N ILE A 88 4.67 -4.10 -8.27
CA ILE A 88 4.00 -3.62 -7.05
C ILE A 88 3.75 -4.81 -6.14
N LEU A 89 4.07 -4.66 -4.86
CA LEU A 89 3.75 -5.63 -3.83
C LEU A 89 2.93 -4.96 -2.75
N GLY A 90 1.73 -5.48 -2.48
CA GLY A 90 0.88 -5.02 -1.38
C GLY A 90 0.96 -6.00 -0.21
N ILE A 91 1.17 -5.50 1.00
CA ILE A 91 1.26 -6.29 2.23
C ILE A 91 0.17 -5.82 3.20
N CYS A 92 -0.70 -6.73 3.64
CA CYS A 92 -1.83 -6.42 4.53
C CYS A 92 -2.71 -5.31 3.94
N ARG A 93 -2.72 -4.12 4.54
CA ARG A 93 -3.42 -2.96 4.00
C ARG A 93 -3.05 -2.70 2.53
N GLY A 94 -1.79 -2.92 2.17
CA GLY A 94 -1.34 -2.78 0.78
C GLY A 94 -2.10 -3.68 -0.20
N CYS A 95 -2.47 -4.89 0.21
CA CYS A 95 -3.33 -5.76 -0.61
C CYS A 95 -4.70 -5.12 -0.85
N GLN A 96 -5.28 -4.47 0.16
CA GLN A 96 -6.55 -3.77 0.03
C GLN A 96 -6.44 -2.64 -1.00
N VAL A 97 -5.38 -1.83 -0.91
CA VAL A 97 -5.15 -0.71 -1.83
C VAL A 97 -5.01 -1.19 -3.27
N VAL A 98 -4.21 -2.22 -3.50
CA VAL A 98 -4.01 -2.78 -4.86
C VAL A 98 -5.34 -3.31 -5.41
N ASN A 99 -6.09 -4.07 -4.62
CA ASN A 99 -7.38 -4.62 -5.03
C ASN A 99 -8.37 -3.50 -5.42
N VAL A 100 -8.49 -2.47 -4.59
CA VAL A 100 -9.41 -1.36 -4.84
C VAL A 100 -8.94 -0.52 -6.04
N ALA A 101 -7.65 -0.28 -6.19
CA ALA A 101 -7.09 0.43 -7.35
C ALA A 101 -7.42 -0.28 -8.66
N MET A 102 -7.55 -1.61 -8.64
CA MET A 102 -7.90 -2.42 -9.81
C MET A 102 -9.41 -2.63 -9.96
N GLY A 103 -10.24 -1.89 -9.22
CA GLY A 103 -11.69 -1.92 -9.33
C GLY A 103 -12.40 -2.91 -8.42
N GLY A 104 -11.66 -3.55 -7.50
CA GLY A 104 -12.23 -4.51 -6.54
C GLY A 104 -12.90 -3.84 -5.35
N SER A 105 -13.58 -4.66 -4.55
CA SER A 105 -14.18 -4.25 -3.28
C SER A 105 -13.72 -5.17 -2.16
N LEU A 106 -14.08 -4.83 -0.92
CA LEU A 106 -13.61 -5.53 0.27
C LEU A 106 -14.78 -5.88 1.19
N VAL A 107 -14.61 -6.96 1.95
CA VAL A 107 -15.44 -7.25 3.12
C VAL A 107 -14.85 -6.45 4.29
N GLN A 108 -15.59 -5.48 4.81
CA GLN A 108 -15.07 -4.51 5.79
C GLN A 108 -14.79 -5.11 7.15
N ASP A 109 -15.60 -6.08 7.57
CA ASP A 109 -15.48 -6.75 8.86
C ASP A 109 -15.86 -8.22 8.71
N LEU A 110 -14.85 -9.09 8.74
CA LEU A 110 -15.10 -10.52 8.58
C LEU A 110 -15.87 -11.08 9.78
N PRO A 111 -16.85 -11.99 9.56
CA PRO A 111 -17.47 -12.73 10.66
C PRO A 111 -16.43 -13.48 11.49
N ASP A 112 -16.68 -13.63 12.79
CA ASP A 112 -15.71 -14.25 13.71
C ASP A 112 -15.29 -15.64 13.29
N ASN A 113 -16.16 -16.41 12.65
CA ASN A 113 -15.84 -17.76 12.17
C ASN A 113 -14.93 -17.80 10.94
N LEU A 114 -14.61 -16.63 10.36
CA LEU A 114 -13.71 -16.52 9.19
C LEU A 114 -12.38 -15.82 9.52
N ARG A 115 -12.19 -15.44 10.78
CA ARG A 115 -10.96 -14.79 11.23
C ARG A 115 -9.88 -15.78 11.63
#